data_e339f0bf9b8c162a6cf955878890c64c
#
_entry.id   e339f0bf9b8c162a6cf955878890c64c
#
_cell.length_a   1.000
_cell.length_b   1.000
_cell.length_c   1.000
_cell.angle_alpha   90.00
_cell.angle_beta   90.00
_cell.angle_gamma   90.00
#
_symmetry.space_group_name_H-M   'P 1'
#
loop_
_entity.id
_entity.type
_entity.pdbx_description
1 polymer ?
#
loop_
_entity_poly.entity_id
_entity_poly.type
_entity_poly.pdbx_seq_one_letter_code
_entity_poly.pdbx_strand_id
1 'polypeptide(L)'
;KDEPVKPGEVGRLVWTPRDQENIEIKRYEIGDLGRFITEPCKCGRLAPRFELLGRFGDVFKFATNYVNYQNIKEIFGKEMNYTGWLQIVLSYNIKDSMDIRVEDSFELSEEKILSVLTEHSPEINETITDKTGIVRITKQKKDEFELSTGGGKVKSVIDVRKKA
;
A
#
# COMPACT_ATOMS: atom_id res chain seq x y z
N LYS A 1 16.66 -11.67 1.15
CA LYS A 1 17.79 -11.64 2.11
C LYS A 1 17.24 -11.25 3.47
N ASP A 2 17.65 -11.97 4.52
CA ASP A 2 17.26 -11.73 5.92
C ASP A 2 18.22 -10.75 6.62
N GLU A 3 18.49 -9.63 5.96
CA GLU A 3 19.39 -8.60 6.49
C GLU A 3 18.59 -7.42 7.05
N PRO A 4 19.02 -6.83 8.18
CA PRO A 4 18.40 -5.62 8.68
C PRO A 4 18.53 -4.47 7.67
N VAL A 5 17.45 -3.70 7.50
CA VAL A 5 17.47 -2.46 6.72
C VAL A 5 18.16 -1.35 7.52
N LYS A 6 18.66 -0.31 6.82
CA LYS A 6 19.25 0.85 7.48
C LYS A 6 18.16 1.69 8.17
N PRO A 7 18.52 2.44 9.24
CA PRO A 7 17.59 3.40 9.82
C PRO A 7 17.02 4.35 8.76
N GLY A 8 15.71 4.58 8.78
CA GLY A 8 14.98 5.35 7.79
C GLY A 8 14.48 4.56 6.58
N GLU A 9 15.05 3.39 6.30
CA GLU A 9 14.55 2.51 5.25
C GLU A 9 13.35 1.69 5.71
N VAL A 10 12.45 1.42 4.78
CA VAL A 10 11.26 0.58 5.03
C VAL A 10 11.66 -0.90 5.00
N GLY A 11 11.28 -1.62 6.04
CA GLY A 11 11.52 -3.06 6.17
C GLY A 11 10.33 -3.81 6.72
N ARG A 12 10.37 -5.14 6.60
CA ARG A 12 9.41 -6.04 7.26
C ARG A 12 9.73 -6.12 8.74
N LEU A 13 8.68 -6.08 9.56
CA LEU A 13 8.83 -6.16 11.00
C LEU A 13 9.04 -7.59 11.46
N VAL A 14 10.11 -7.78 12.20
CA VAL A 14 10.44 -9.03 12.88
C VAL A 14 10.47 -8.80 14.37
N TRP A 15 9.82 -9.65 15.11
CA TRP A 15 9.70 -9.54 16.56
C TRP A 15 10.38 -10.72 17.27
N THR A 16 11.14 -10.41 18.32
CA THR A 16 11.74 -11.38 19.24
C THR A 16 11.42 -10.89 20.65
N PRO A 17 10.54 -11.59 21.40
CA PRO A 17 10.27 -11.24 22.79
C PRO A 17 11.53 -11.37 23.66
N ARG A 18 11.68 -10.52 24.66
CA ARG A 18 12.83 -10.61 25.58
C ARG A 18 12.63 -11.67 26.64
N ASP A 19 11.41 -11.77 27.16
CA ASP A 19 11.07 -12.69 28.25
C ASP A 19 10.21 -13.83 27.69
N GLN A 20 10.81 -15.02 27.60
CA GLN A 20 10.15 -16.22 27.06
C GLN A 20 10.39 -17.38 28.02
N GLU A 21 9.33 -17.82 28.70
CA GLU A 21 9.43 -18.91 29.67
C GLU A 21 9.24 -20.31 29.03
N ASN A 22 8.37 -20.43 28.00
CA ASN A 22 7.94 -21.75 27.54
C ASN A 22 8.08 -21.96 26.01
N ILE A 23 8.19 -20.92 25.20
CA ILE A 23 8.30 -21.01 23.75
C ILE A 23 9.35 -20.02 23.26
N GLU A 24 10.40 -20.53 22.64
CA GLU A 24 11.42 -19.68 22.04
C GLU A 24 10.97 -19.15 20.68
N ILE A 25 10.54 -17.89 20.64
CA ILE A 25 10.21 -17.19 19.39
C ILE A 25 11.39 -16.29 19.02
N LYS A 26 12.02 -16.59 17.88
CA LYS A 26 13.09 -15.75 17.33
C LYS A 26 12.70 -15.25 15.95
N ARG A 27 12.84 -13.95 15.72
CA ARG A 27 12.64 -13.32 14.40
C ARG A 27 11.29 -13.67 13.78
N TYR A 28 10.24 -13.65 14.59
CA TYR A 28 8.88 -13.87 14.07
C TYR A 28 8.45 -12.70 13.17
N GLU A 29 8.17 -12.97 11.90
CA GLU A 29 7.68 -11.99 10.95
C GLU A 29 6.18 -11.76 11.19
N ILE A 30 5.84 -10.57 11.68
CA ILE A 30 4.45 -10.24 12.03
C ILE A 30 3.59 -9.83 10.83
N GLY A 31 4.21 -9.71 9.65
CA GLY A 31 3.53 -9.37 8.40
C GLY A 31 3.26 -7.88 8.22
N ASP A 32 3.94 -7.02 8.95
CA ASP A 32 3.80 -5.58 8.84
C ASP A 32 5.07 -4.93 8.28
N LEU A 33 4.91 -3.76 7.65
CA LEU A 33 5.98 -2.90 7.18
C LEU A 33 6.10 -1.66 8.07
N GLY A 34 7.34 -1.21 8.26
CA GLY A 34 7.61 0.02 8.98
C GLY A 34 9.05 0.47 8.85
N ARG A 35 9.37 1.58 9.49
CA ARG A 35 10.71 2.14 9.53
C ARG A 35 11.02 2.84 10.85
N PHE A 36 12.28 2.89 11.23
CA PHE A 36 12.74 3.75 12.32
C PHE A 36 12.85 5.19 11.82
N ILE A 37 12.29 6.13 12.61
CA ILE A 37 12.39 7.57 12.34
C ILE A 37 13.75 8.04 12.84
N THR A 38 14.55 8.63 11.94
CA THR A 38 15.90 9.08 12.23
C THR A 38 15.96 10.47 12.89
N GLU A 39 14.95 11.32 12.65
CA GLU A 39 14.88 12.66 13.20
C GLU A 39 14.63 12.63 14.72
N PRO A 40 15.25 13.53 15.48
CA PRO A 40 15.00 13.66 16.92
C PRO A 40 13.54 13.98 17.23
N CYS A 41 13.04 13.46 18.36
CA CYS A 41 11.70 13.83 18.82
C CYS A 41 11.66 15.27 19.32
N LYS A 42 10.70 16.07 18.85
CA LYS A 42 10.50 17.46 19.31
C LYS A 42 10.26 17.57 20.82
N CYS A 43 9.83 16.50 21.49
CA CYS A 43 9.64 16.45 22.95
C CYS A 43 10.92 16.14 23.75
N GLY A 44 12.09 16.00 23.08
CA GLY A 44 13.37 15.67 23.71
C GLY A 44 13.55 14.21 24.14
N ARG A 45 12.59 13.32 23.86
CA ARG A 45 12.71 11.89 24.19
C ARG A 45 13.78 11.23 23.33
N LEU A 46 14.71 10.49 23.95
CA LEU A 46 15.81 9.79 23.29
C LEU A 46 15.42 8.37 22.80
N ALA A 47 14.27 7.83 23.20
CA ALA A 47 13.83 6.52 22.77
C ALA A 47 13.64 6.48 21.24
N PRO A 48 14.05 5.37 20.58
CA PRO A 48 13.81 5.18 19.16
C PRO A 48 12.32 5.33 18.81
N ARG A 49 12.02 6.04 17.72
CA ARG A 49 10.66 6.17 17.21
C ARG A 49 10.51 5.25 16.02
N PHE A 50 9.34 4.67 15.91
CA PHE A 50 8.99 3.75 14.85
C PHE A 50 7.69 4.20 14.18
N GLU A 51 7.67 4.12 12.85
CA GLU A 51 6.49 4.37 12.03
C GLU A 51 5.99 3.04 11.46
N LEU A 52 4.74 2.70 11.77
CA LEU A 52 4.05 1.56 11.18
C LEU A 52 3.36 2.01 9.90
N LEU A 53 3.70 1.39 8.77
CA LEU A 53 3.15 1.74 7.47
C LEU A 53 1.94 0.90 7.08
N GLY A 54 1.78 -0.30 7.66
CA GLY A 54 0.70 -1.22 7.39
C GLY A 54 1.15 -2.63 7.04
N ARG A 55 0.24 -3.45 6.51
CA ARG A 55 0.51 -4.85 6.18
C ARG A 55 1.42 -5.00 4.97
N PHE A 56 2.37 -5.95 5.06
CA PHE A 56 3.12 -6.42 3.91
C PHE A 56 2.15 -7.03 2.87
N GLY A 57 2.21 -6.52 1.64
CA GLY A 57 1.27 -6.88 0.57
C GLY A 57 0.14 -5.87 0.36
N ASP A 58 -0.24 -5.10 1.39
CA ASP A 58 -1.15 -3.97 1.24
C ASP A 58 -0.40 -2.63 1.00
N VAL A 59 0.86 -2.56 1.42
CA VAL A 59 1.73 -1.40 1.18
C VAL A 59 2.67 -1.69 0.02
N PHE A 60 2.71 -0.79 -0.94
CA PHE A 60 3.57 -0.89 -2.11
C PHE A 60 4.21 0.45 -2.46
N LYS A 61 5.40 0.37 -3.04
CA LYS A 61 6.07 1.55 -3.58
C LYS A 61 5.46 1.91 -4.94
N PHE A 62 5.07 3.16 -5.10
CA PHE A 62 4.58 3.71 -6.36
C PHE A 62 5.27 5.05 -6.61
N ALA A 63 6.02 5.13 -7.70
CA ALA A 63 6.92 6.25 -7.99
C ALA A 63 7.87 6.54 -6.81
N THR A 64 7.77 7.69 -6.19
CA THR A 64 8.58 8.10 -5.04
C THR A 64 7.93 7.76 -3.69
N ASN A 65 6.66 7.40 -3.67
CA ASN A 65 5.85 7.27 -2.47
C ASN A 65 5.56 5.82 -2.09
N TYR A 66 5.20 5.59 -0.83
CA TYR A 66 4.59 4.35 -0.36
C TYR A 66 3.09 4.56 -0.24
N VAL A 67 2.32 3.72 -0.93
CA VAL A 67 0.86 3.75 -0.96
C VAL A 67 0.32 2.54 -0.22
N ASN A 68 -0.71 2.76 0.60
CA ASN A 68 -1.40 1.70 1.31
C ASN A 68 -2.76 1.43 0.65
N TYR A 69 -2.98 0.18 0.20
CA TYR A 69 -4.24 -0.27 -0.39
C TYR A 69 -5.44 -0.01 0.54
N GLN A 70 -5.28 -0.23 1.85
CA GLN A 70 -6.38 -0.04 2.80
C GLN A 70 -6.81 1.42 2.90
N ASN A 71 -5.86 2.37 2.81
CA ASN A 71 -6.18 3.79 2.77
C ASN A 71 -6.99 4.14 1.51
N ILE A 72 -6.58 3.64 0.36
CA ILE A 72 -7.35 3.82 -0.89
C ILE A 72 -8.76 3.24 -0.73
N LYS A 73 -8.88 2.02 -0.22
CA LYS A 73 -10.17 1.37 0.01
C LYS A 73 -11.06 2.16 0.98
N GLU A 74 -10.47 2.75 2.02
CA GLU A 74 -11.20 3.62 2.94
C GLU A 74 -11.73 4.90 2.26
N ILE A 75 -10.93 5.52 1.39
CA ILE A 75 -11.37 6.68 0.60
C ILE A 75 -12.57 6.28 -0.28
N PHE A 76 -12.50 5.17 -0.99
CA PHE A 76 -13.62 4.65 -1.78
C PHE A 76 -14.88 4.42 -0.93
N GLY A 77 -14.74 3.85 0.27
CA GLY A 77 -15.86 3.62 1.17
C GLY A 77 -16.47 4.90 1.74
N LYS A 78 -15.63 5.81 2.25
CA LYS A 78 -16.07 7.01 2.98
C LYS A 78 -16.54 8.12 2.05
N GLU A 79 -15.78 8.39 0.99
CA GLU A 79 -16.02 9.57 0.14
C GLU A 79 -16.91 9.26 -1.08
N MET A 80 -16.95 7.99 -1.50
CA MET A 80 -17.69 7.58 -2.69
C MET A 80 -18.75 6.50 -2.41
N ASN A 81 -18.92 6.09 -1.14
CA ASN A 81 -19.85 5.03 -0.71
C ASN A 81 -19.70 3.71 -1.52
N TYR A 82 -18.49 3.40 -1.93
CA TYR A 82 -18.17 2.21 -2.71
C TYR A 82 -17.76 1.05 -1.82
N THR A 83 -18.44 -0.08 -1.93
CA THR A 83 -18.18 -1.31 -1.18
C THR A 83 -17.88 -2.52 -2.07
N GLY A 84 -17.80 -2.29 -3.39
CA GLY A 84 -17.51 -3.32 -4.39
C GLY A 84 -16.06 -3.79 -4.38
N TRP A 85 -15.73 -4.59 -5.37
CA TRP A 85 -14.38 -5.11 -5.55
C TRP A 85 -13.43 -4.02 -6.04
N LEU A 86 -12.30 -3.91 -5.36
CA LEU A 86 -11.22 -2.99 -5.66
C LEU A 86 -9.93 -3.78 -5.86
N GLN A 87 -9.21 -3.51 -6.94
CA GLN A 87 -7.92 -4.14 -7.24
C GLN A 87 -6.97 -3.09 -7.80
N ILE A 88 -5.72 -3.13 -7.40
CA ILE A 88 -4.67 -2.24 -7.91
C ILE A 88 -3.67 -3.07 -8.72
N VAL A 89 -3.39 -2.64 -9.93
CA VAL A 89 -2.37 -3.25 -10.78
C VAL A 89 -1.24 -2.26 -10.99
N LEU A 90 -0.04 -2.65 -10.58
CA LEU A 90 1.17 -1.87 -10.77
C LEU A 90 1.93 -2.38 -11.98
N SER A 91 2.25 -1.50 -12.88
CA SER A 91 3.05 -1.77 -14.07
C SER A 91 4.10 -0.69 -14.30
N TYR A 92 5.07 -1.00 -15.13
CA TYR A 92 6.11 -0.05 -15.53
C TYR A 92 6.33 -0.14 -17.04
N ASN A 93 6.26 1.01 -17.69
CA ASN A 93 6.68 1.13 -19.09
C ASN A 93 7.78 2.21 -19.17
N ILE A 94 7.41 3.48 -19.29
CA ILE A 94 8.33 4.63 -19.21
C ILE A 94 8.35 5.20 -17.80
N LYS A 95 7.20 5.08 -17.10
CA LYS A 95 6.98 5.49 -15.71
C LYS A 95 6.22 4.40 -14.96
N ASP A 96 6.26 4.46 -13.64
CA ASP A 96 5.36 3.69 -12.80
C ASP A 96 3.91 4.02 -13.14
N SER A 97 3.10 2.99 -13.31
CA SER A 97 1.67 3.11 -13.60
C SER A 97 0.88 2.32 -12.57
N MET A 98 -0.12 2.96 -11.98
CA MET A 98 -1.08 2.39 -11.06
C MET A 98 -2.46 2.42 -11.71
N ASP A 99 -2.99 1.25 -12.00
CA ASP A 99 -4.34 1.06 -12.53
C ASP A 99 -5.25 0.58 -11.40
N ILE A 100 -6.17 1.45 -10.97
CA ILE A 100 -7.15 1.16 -9.91
C ILE A 100 -8.41 0.64 -10.60
N ARG A 101 -8.70 -0.63 -10.39
CA ARG A 101 -9.80 -1.35 -11.01
C ARG A 101 -10.99 -1.43 -10.07
N VAL A 102 -12.16 -1.06 -10.56
CA VAL A 102 -13.44 -1.09 -9.85
C VAL A 102 -14.48 -1.84 -10.68
N GLU A 103 -15.57 -2.28 -10.05
CA GLU A 103 -16.67 -2.93 -10.77
C GLU A 103 -17.31 -1.96 -11.78
N ASP A 104 -17.70 -2.46 -12.94
CA ASP A 104 -18.36 -1.69 -14.00
C ASP A 104 -19.72 -1.13 -13.56
N SER A 105 -20.36 -1.73 -12.57
CA SER A 105 -21.58 -1.24 -11.93
C SER A 105 -21.41 0.03 -11.09
N PHE A 106 -20.17 0.48 -10.87
CA PHE A 106 -19.93 1.70 -10.10
C PHE A 106 -20.24 2.94 -10.95
N GLU A 107 -21.21 3.76 -10.50
CA GLU A 107 -21.80 4.81 -11.33
C GLU A 107 -20.90 6.04 -11.53
N LEU A 108 -19.96 6.35 -10.60
CA LEU A 108 -19.09 7.52 -10.72
C LEU A 108 -18.18 7.41 -11.96
N SER A 109 -17.97 8.53 -12.66
CA SER A 109 -17.02 8.57 -13.77
C SER A 109 -15.57 8.41 -13.29
N GLU A 110 -14.70 7.97 -14.18
CA GLU A 110 -13.27 7.78 -13.89
C GLU A 110 -12.60 9.09 -13.44
N GLU A 111 -12.96 10.21 -14.09
CA GLU A 111 -12.47 11.55 -13.75
C GLU A 111 -12.90 11.97 -12.33
N LYS A 112 -14.15 11.66 -11.95
CA LYS A 112 -14.65 11.98 -10.62
C LYS A 112 -13.96 11.15 -9.55
N ILE A 113 -13.77 9.85 -9.80
CA ILE A 113 -13.01 8.96 -8.90
C ILE A 113 -11.59 9.49 -8.71
N LEU A 114 -10.90 9.82 -9.80
CA LEU A 114 -9.54 10.35 -9.75
C LEU A 114 -9.47 11.69 -8.99
N SER A 115 -10.43 12.57 -9.20
CA SER A 115 -10.54 13.84 -8.45
C SER A 115 -10.64 13.62 -6.96
N VAL A 116 -11.51 12.71 -6.51
CA VAL A 116 -11.67 12.38 -5.08
C VAL A 116 -10.39 11.76 -4.51
N LEU A 117 -9.77 10.83 -5.23
CA LEU A 117 -8.50 10.24 -4.80
C LEU A 117 -7.38 11.28 -4.66
N THR A 118 -7.30 12.24 -5.59
CA THR A 118 -6.32 13.33 -5.54
C THR A 118 -6.55 14.24 -4.34
N GLU A 119 -7.81 14.50 -3.98
CA GLU A 119 -8.18 15.33 -2.83
C GLU A 119 -7.84 14.67 -1.49
N HIS A 120 -8.03 13.35 -1.39
CA HIS A 120 -7.95 12.61 -0.11
C HIS A 120 -6.70 11.75 0.07
N SER A 121 -5.85 11.59 -0.96
CA SER A 121 -4.57 10.88 -0.88
C SER A 121 -3.41 11.78 -1.27
N PRO A 122 -2.63 12.27 -0.30
CA PRO A 122 -1.45 13.10 -0.58
C PRO A 122 -0.44 12.42 -1.52
N GLU A 123 -0.23 11.12 -1.37
CA GLU A 123 0.73 10.35 -2.16
C GLU A 123 0.31 10.27 -3.64
N ILE A 124 -1.00 10.11 -3.91
CA ILE A 124 -1.55 10.11 -5.27
C ILE A 124 -1.47 11.53 -5.86
N ASN A 125 -1.85 12.54 -5.07
CA ASN A 125 -1.80 13.93 -5.49
C ASN A 125 -0.37 14.35 -5.89
N GLU A 126 0.61 14.09 -5.03
CA GLU A 126 2.02 14.39 -5.28
C GLU A 126 2.51 13.68 -6.55
N THR A 127 2.23 12.38 -6.68
CA THR A 127 2.64 11.60 -7.85
C THR A 127 2.10 12.17 -9.16
N ILE A 128 0.84 12.62 -9.18
CA ILE A 128 0.21 13.22 -10.37
C ILE A 128 0.77 14.61 -10.64
N THR A 129 0.89 15.45 -9.61
CA THR A 129 1.38 16.83 -9.70
C THR A 129 2.83 16.88 -10.18
N ASP A 130 3.69 16.04 -9.62
CA ASP A 130 5.11 15.96 -9.97
C ASP A 130 5.37 15.14 -11.23
N LYS A 131 4.32 14.55 -11.80
CA LYS A 131 4.40 13.70 -13.01
C LYS A 131 5.38 12.54 -12.89
N THR A 132 5.57 12.01 -11.68
CA THR A 132 6.49 10.90 -11.39
C THR A 132 5.88 9.54 -11.69
N GLY A 133 4.55 9.44 -11.75
CA GLY A 133 3.80 8.21 -12.10
C GLY A 133 2.51 8.53 -12.86
N ILE A 134 1.82 7.49 -13.27
CA ILE A 134 0.53 7.54 -13.96
C ILE A 134 -0.50 6.81 -13.13
N VAL A 135 -1.61 7.47 -12.80
CA VAL A 135 -2.76 6.84 -12.13
C VAL A 135 -3.92 6.77 -13.12
N ARG A 136 -4.53 5.59 -13.22
CA ARG A 136 -5.69 5.33 -14.06
C ARG A 136 -6.79 4.67 -13.25
N ILE A 137 -8.02 4.88 -13.66
CA ILE A 137 -9.18 4.17 -13.14
C ILE A 137 -9.71 3.30 -14.28
N THR A 138 -9.97 2.04 -14.02
CA THR A 138 -10.52 1.10 -15.00
C THR A 138 -11.74 0.41 -14.42
N LYS A 139 -12.84 0.45 -15.15
CA LYS A 139 -14.07 -0.29 -14.82
C LYS A 139 -14.04 -1.64 -15.50
N GLN A 140 -14.31 -2.70 -14.74
CA GLN A 140 -14.30 -4.06 -15.28
C GLN A 140 -15.37 -4.93 -14.64
N LYS A 141 -15.74 -6.01 -15.30
CA LYS A 141 -16.69 -6.99 -14.78
C LYS A 141 -16.07 -7.82 -13.65
N LYS A 142 -16.91 -8.41 -12.79
CA LYS A 142 -16.44 -9.21 -11.65
C LYS A 142 -15.59 -10.41 -12.05
N ASP A 143 -15.87 -11.04 -13.17
CA ASP A 143 -15.15 -12.19 -13.69
C ASP A 143 -13.75 -11.84 -14.24
N GLU A 144 -13.46 -10.55 -14.46
CA GLU A 144 -12.16 -10.06 -14.93
C GLU A 144 -11.19 -9.74 -13.78
N PHE A 145 -11.65 -9.77 -12.51
CA PHE A 145 -10.77 -9.56 -11.38
C PHE A 145 -9.91 -10.79 -11.06
N GLU A 146 -8.62 -10.57 -10.83
CA GLU A 146 -7.74 -11.65 -10.38
C GLU A 146 -8.04 -12.01 -8.92
N LEU A 147 -8.28 -13.29 -8.68
CA LEU A 147 -8.56 -13.81 -7.35
C LEU A 147 -7.27 -14.35 -6.69
N SER A 148 -7.23 -14.28 -5.37
CA SER A 148 -6.16 -14.91 -4.58
C SER A 148 -6.30 -16.43 -4.61
N THR A 149 -5.17 -17.14 -4.69
CA THR A 149 -5.13 -18.60 -4.66
C THR A 149 -5.78 -19.13 -3.36
N GLY A 150 -6.84 -19.91 -3.50
CA GLY A 150 -7.44 -20.68 -2.40
C GLY A 150 -8.63 -20.04 -1.68
N GLY A 151 -9.17 -18.89 -2.11
CA GLY A 151 -10.20 -18.26 -1.28
C GLY A 151 -11.31 -17.44 -1.92
N GLY A 152 -11.36 -17.31 -3.24
CA GLY A 152 -12.39 -16.48 -3.91
C GLY A 152 -12.37 -14.98 -3.54
N LYS A 153 -11.32 -14.52 -2.83
CA LYS A 153 -11.12 -13.09 -2.52
C LYS A 153 -10.35 -12.43 -3.63
N VAL A 154 -10.74 -11.20 -3.96
CA VAL A 154 -9.99 -10.37 -4.91
C VAL A 154 -8.59 -10.12 -4.38
N LYS A 155 -7.60 -10.27 -5.23
CA LYS A 155 -6.21 -9.92 -4.93
C LYS A 155 -6.09 -8.40 -4.88
N SER A 156 -5.77 -7.86 -3.72
CA SER A 156 -5.76 -6.41 -3.47
C SER A 156 -4.79 -5.67 -4.39
N VAL A 157 -3.57 -6.19 -4.52
CA VAL A 157 -2.49 -5.57 -5.30
C VAL A 157 -1.82 -6.62 -6.18
N ILE A 158 -1.67 -6.30 -7.46
CA ILE A 158 -0.93 -7.08 -8.45
C ILE A 158 0.24 -6.23 -8.93
N ASP A 159 1.45 -6.65 -8.64
CA ASP A 159 2.66 -5.97 -9.11
C ASP A 159 3.27 -6.77 -10.27
N VAL A 160 3.09 -6.28 -11.50
CA VAL A 160 3.64 -6.87 -12.72
C VAL A 160 4.91 -6.17 -13.19
N ARG A 161 5.44 -5.24 -12.40
CA ARG A 161 6.72 -4.59 -12.71
C ARG A 161 7.83 -5.63 -12.64
N LYS A 162 8.72 -5.64 -13.64
CA LYS A 162 9.91 -6.50 -13.59
C LYS A 162 10.75 -6.07 -12.39
N LYS A 163 10.99 -7.00 -11.47
CA LYS A 163 12.00 -6.81 -10.43
C LYS A 163 13.36 -6.82 -11.14
N ALA A 164 14.05 -5.67 -11.11
CA ALA A 164 15.42 -5.57 -11.56
C ALA A 164 16.36 -6.39 -10.65
#